data_86d354b99e685c40da429013d2f64aec
#
_entry.id   86d354b99e685c40da429013d2f64aec
#
_cell.length_a   1.000
_cell.length_b   1.000
_cell.length_c   1.000
_cell.angle_alpha   90.00
_cell.angle_beta   90.00
_cell.angle_gamma   90.00
#
_symmetry.space_group_name_H-M   'P 1'
#
loop_
_entity.id
_entity.type
_entity.pdbx_description
1 polymer ?
#
loop_
_entity_poly.entity_id
_entity_poly.type
_entity_poly.pdbx_seq_one_letter_code
_entity_poly.pdbx_strand_id
1 'polypeptide(L)'
;MKIAIEPFTLELAAEITPLGQECWDECSEIKQDTCAYHGQRGLPIDPHNERYLEMQAGGFLVAMTLRDVEGVLQGYALLITYHSLHLRKELCGNVDTFYVRPAHRQSMPRFMSSIEEEFRTRGVSVVGWPVTRTGLLFKILEKRGYIADDVVMELKLKDLPKGE
;
A
#
# COMPACT_ATOMS: atom_id res chain seq x y z
N MET A 1 12.62 -6.85 -15.20
CA MET A 1 11.83 -5.95 -14.35
C MET A 1 12.71 -4.81 -13.83
N LYS A 2 12.29 -3.57 -14.03
CA LYS A 2 12.93 -2.35 -13.54
C LYS A 2 12.13 -1.81 -12.34
N ILE A 3 12.82 -1.52 -11.26
CA ILE A 3 12.26 -0.81 -10.09
C ILE A 3 12.73 0.63 -10.16
N ALA A 4 11.83 1.59 -9.94
CA ALA A 4 12.14 3.00 -9.97
C ALA A 4 11.27 3.77 -8.97
N ILE A 5 11.76 4.92 -8.52
CA ILE A 5 10.97 5.96 -7.89
C ILE A 5 10.52 6.87 -9.03
N GLU A 6 9.22 7.11 -9.12
CA GLU A 6 8.65 7.99 -10.14
C GLU A 6 7.83 9.08 -9.45
N PRO A 7 7.79 10.32 -10.00
CA PRO A 7 6.88 11.33 -9.49
C PRO A 7 5.43 10.83 -9.59
N PHE A 8 4.65 11.00 -8.54
CA PHE A 8 3.22 10.73 -8.61
C PHE A 8 2.55 11.85 -9.43
N THR A 9 2.09 11.51 -10.62
CA THR A 9 1.40 12.41 -11.55
C THR A 9 0.02 11.83 -11.87
N LEU A 10 -0.84 12.60 -12.52
CA LEU A 10 -2.14 12.10 -12.96
C LEU A 10 -1.99 10.98 -14.01
N GLU A 11 -0.94 11.04 -14.82
CA GLU A 11 -0.60 9.99 -15.78
C GLU A 11 -0.21 8.70 -15.06
N LEU A 12 0.67 8.77 -14.05
CA LEU A 12 1.02 7.60 -13.24
C LEU A 12 -0.19 7.08 -12.45
N ALA A 13 -1.02 7.95 -11.92
CA ALA A 13 -2.27 7.57 -11.24
C ALA A 13 -3.20 6.80 -12.19
N ALA A 14 -3.31 7.22 -13.46
CA ALA A 14 -4.10 6.51 -14.47
C ALA A 14 -3.54 5.11 -14.77
N GLU A 15 -2.20 4.92 -14.75
CA GLU A 15 -1.58 3.59 -14.88
C GLU A 15 -1.77 2.73 -13.62
N ILE A 16 -1.74 3.34 -12.42
CA ILE A 16 -1.89 2.64 -11.13
C ILE A 16 -3.34 2.20 -10.90
N THR A 17 -4.32 2.99 -11.29
CA THR A 17 -5.74 2.72 -10.98
C THR A 17 -6.21 1.32 -11.40
N PRO A 18 -5.92 0.81 -12.61
CA PRO A 18 -6.28 -0.57 -12.97
C PRO A 18 -5.63 -1.63 -12.07
N LEU A 19 -4.37 -1.44 -11.68
CA LEU A 19 -3.67 -2.35 -10.77
C LEU A 19 -4.24 -2.26 -9.35
N GLY A 20 -4.64 -1.07 -8.94
CA GLY A 20 -5.35 -0.84 -7.68
C GLY A 20 -6.68 -1.58 -7.65
N GLN A 21 -7.43 -1.57 -8.75
CA GLN A 21 -8.67 -2.35 -8.88
C GLN A 21 -8.41 -3.85 -8.80
N GLU A 22 -7.38 -4.35 -9.53
CA GLU A 22 -6.98 -5.76 -9.44
C GLU A 22 -6.63 -6.15 -7.99
N CYS A 23 -5.89 -5.29 -7.29
CA CYS A 23 -5.56 -5.48 -5.86
C CYS A 23 -6.80 -5.51 -4.98
N TRP A 24 -7.73 -4.57 -5.19
CA TRP A 24 -8.98 -4.47 -4.45
C TRP A 24 -9.85 -5.71 -4.62
N ASP A 25 -9.99 -6.18 -5.86
CA ASP A 25 -10.80 -7.36 -6.17
C ASP A 25 -10.18 -8.62 -5.55
N GLU A 26 -8.86 -8.80 -5.64
CA GLU A 26 -8.14 -9.91 -5.02
C GLU A 26 -8.24 -9.86 -3.48
N CYS A 27 -8.07 -8.69 -2.87
CA CYS A 27 -8.24 -8.51 -1.43
C CYS A 27 -9.68 -8.77 -0.98
N SER A 28 -10.67 -8.37 -1.78
CA SER A 28 -12.09 -8.61 -1.49
C SER A 28 -12.45 -10.09 -1.51
N GLU A 29 -11.78 -10.89 -2.35
CA GLU A 29 -11.92 -12.36 -2.32
C GLU A 29 -11.47 -12.99 -1.00
N ILE A 30 -10.39 -12.46 -0.43
CA ILE A 30 -9.81 -12.99 0.81
C ILE A 30 -10.57 -12.49 2.05
N LYS A 31 -11.16 -11.28 1.97
CA LYS A 31 -11.70 -10.54 3.12
C LYS A 31 -13.23 -10.51 3.20
N GLN A 32 -13.95 -11.30 2.39
CA GLN A 32 -15.42 -11.25 2.28
C GLN A 32 -16.17 -11.19 3.62
N ASP A 33 -15.63 -11.82 4.65
CA ASP A 33 -16.27 -11.90 5.98
C ASP A 33 -15.52 -11.12 7.08
N THR A 34 -14.43 -10.42 6.73
CA THR A 34 -13.50 -9.90 7.75
C THR A 34 -13.22 -8.41 7.67
N CYS A 35 -13.71 -7.70 6.66
CA CYS A 35 -13.44 -6.27 6.47
C CYS A 35 -14.70 -5.51 6.05
N ALA A 36 -15.03 -4.45 6.78
CA ALA A 36 -16.19 -3.61 6.51
C ALA A 36 -16.16 -2.91 5.14
N TYR A 37 -14.97 -2.64 4.62
CA TYR A 37 -14.77 -2.00 3.31
C TYR A 37 -14.60 -3.01 2.17
N HIS A 38 -13.82 -4.06 2.35
CA HIS A 38 -13.46 -5.00 1.30
C HIS A 38 -14.52 -6.07 1.01
N GLY A 39 -15.60 -6.12 1.76
CA GLY A 39 -16.75 -7.01 1.49
C GLY A 39 -17.61 -6.59 0.30
N GLN A 40 -17.33 -5.46 -0.34
CA GLN A 40 -18.12 -4.93 -1.46
C GLN A 40 -17.41 -5.22 -2.79
N ARG A 41 -17.48 -6.46 -3.25
CA ARG A 41 -16.98 -6.86 -4.58
C ARG A 41 -17.62 -6.04 -5.69
N GLY A 42 -16.82 -5.70 -6.69
CA GLY A 42 -17.29 -5.07 -7.93
C GLY A 42 -17.57 -3.57 -7.81
N LEU A 43 -17.30 -2.94 -6.67
CA LEU A 43 -17.28 -1.50 -6.62
C LEU A 43 -15.98 -0.97 -7.24
N PRO A 44 -16.07 -0.03 -8.18
CA PRO A 44 -14.88 0.63 -8.70
C PRO A 44 -14.18 1.38 -7.58
N ILE A 45 -12.85 1.30 -7.54
CA ILE A 45 -12.07 2.19 -6.69
C ILE A 45 -12.13 3.61 -7.25
N ASP A 46 -12.16 4.57 -6.35
CA ASP A 46 -12.13 6.01 -6.68
C ASP A 46 -11.01 6.66 -5.84
N PRO A 47 -9.73 6.56 -6.29
CA PRO A 47 -8.61 7.09 -5.53
C PRO A 47 -8.64 8.61 -5.47
N HIS A 48 -8.39 9.16 -4.28
CA HIS A 48 -8.31 10.62 -4.10
C HIS A 48 -6.93 11.12 -4.60
N ASN A 49 -6.77 11.21 -5.93
CA ASN A 49 -5.50 11.53 -6.59
C ASN A 49 -4.95 12.90 -6.20
N GLU A 50 -5.82 13.90 -6.00
CA GLU A 50 -5.41 15.24 -5.55
C GLU A 50 -4.71 15.17 -4.19
N ARG A 51 -5.20 14.31 -3.29
CA ARG A 51 -4.57 14.13 -1.98
C ARG A 51 -3.19 13.52 -2.08
N TYR A 52 -2.99 12.54 -2.96
CA TYR A 52 -1.66 11.99 -3.21
C TYR A 52 -0.70 13.02 -3.82
N LEU A 53 -1.17 13.87 -4.73
CA LEU A 53 -0.38 14.98 -5.28
C LEU A 53 0.03 15.98 -4.19
N GLU A 54 -0.90 16.37 -3.29
CA GLU A 54 -0.60 17.23 -2.14
C GLU A 54 0.45 16.59 -1.21
N MET A 55 0.29 15.31 -0.90
CA MET A 55 1.24 14.59 -0.04
C MET A 55 2.62 14.50 -0.69
N GLN A 56 2.71 14.29 -2.00
CA GLN A 56 3.99 14.33 -2.70
C GLN A 56 4.62 15.72 -2.68
N ALA A 57 3.85 16.77 -2.93
CA ALA A 57 4.32 18.15 -2.87
C ALA A 57 4.83 18.51 -1.46
N GLY A 58 4.22 17.94 -0.43
CA GLY A 58 4.66 18.05 0.97
C GLY A 58 5.86 17.18 1.34
N GLY A 59 6.33 16.33 0.43
CA GLY A 59 7.45 15.39 0.70
C GLY A 59 7.05 14.14 1.50
N PHE A 60 5.76 13.91 1.73
CA PHE A 60 5.24 12.79 2.53
C PHE A 60 4.97 11.52 1.72
N LEU A 61 4.87 11.62 0.38
CA LEU A 61 4.57 10.51 -0.50
C LEU A 61 5.76 10.18 -1.40
N VAL A 62 6.02 8.88 -1.57
CA VAL A 62 6.92 8.33 -2.59
C VAL A 62 6.16 7.29 -3.38
N ALA A 63 6.14 7.42 -4.70
CA ALA A 63 5.64 6.38 -5.58
C ALA A 63 6.81 5.54 -6.11
N MET A 64 6.72 4.24 -5.91
CA MET A 64 7.67 3.26 -6.47
C MET A 64 6.96 2.38 -7.48
N THR A 65 7.61 2.13 -8.59
CA THR A 65 7.07 1.36 -9.71
C THR A 65 7.91 0.14 -10.02
N LEU A 66 7.24 -0.89 -10.51
CA LEU A 66 7.84 -2.10 -11.06
C LEU A 66 7.38 -2.25 -12.51
N ARG A 67 8.28 -1.95 -13.45
CA ARG A 67 8.00 -2.00 -14.89
C ARG A 67 8.71 -3.17 -15.58
N ASP A 68 8.07 -3.73 -16.58
CA ASP A 68 8.71 -4.75 -17.43
C ASP A 68 9.70 -4.14 -18.43
N VAL A 69 10.20 -4.96 -19.36
CA VAL A 69 11.19 -4.54 -20.36
C VAL A 69 10.61 -3.60 -21.40
N GLU A 70 9.30 -3.63 -21.60
CA GLU A 70 8.56 -2.77 -22.51
C GLU A 70 8.12 -1.46 -21.84
N GLY A 71 8.40 -1.31 -20.52
CA GLY A 71 8.03 -0.14 -19.73
C GLY A 71 6.60 -0.20 -19.14
N VAL A 72 5.88 -1.29 -19.34
CA VAL A 72 4.51 -1.46 -18.82
C VAL A 72 4.55 -1.66 -17.31
N LEU A 73 3.67 -0.97 -16.58
CA LEU A 73 3.56 -1.06 -15.14
C LEU A 73 3.00 -2.43 -14.74
N GLN A 74 3.74 -3.19 -13.95
CA GLN A 74 3.39 -4.53 -13.47
C GLN A 74 3.23 -4.60 -11.95
N GLY A 75 3.62 -3.54 -11.25
CA GLY A 75 3.44 -3.40 -9.82
C GLY A 75 3.78 -2.00 -9.35
N TYR A 76 3.28 -1.63 -8.18
CA TYR A 76 3.53 -0.33 -7.58
C TYR A 76 3.48 -0.40 -6.05
N ALA A 77 4.06 0.60 -5.43
CA ALA A 77 3.92 0.88 -4.00
C ALA A 77 3.78 2.39 -3.79
N LEU A 78 2.85 2.79 -2.95
CA LEU A 78 2.73 4.14 -2.44
C LEU A 78 3.21 4.15 -0.99
N LEU A 79 4.27 4.89 -0.73
CA LEU A 79 4.94 4.95 0.56
C LEU A 79 4.65 6.30 1.20
N ILE A 80 4.17 6.28 2.43
CA ILE A 80 3.88 7.50 3.19
C ILE A 80 4.88 7.60 4.34
N THR A 81 5.44 8.81 4.54
CA THR A 81 6.28 9.12 5.69
C THR A 81 5.60 10.17 6.56
N TYR A 82 5.73 10.03 7.87
CA TYR A 82 5.16 10.97 8.84
C TYR A 82 5.96 10.97 10.15
N HIS A 83 5.95 12.08 10.85
CA HIS A 83 6.51 12.12 12.20
C HIS A 83 5.55 11.48 13.20
N SER A 84 6.09 10.65 14.08
CA SER A 84 5.32 10.07 15.18
C SER A 84 4.71 11.17 16.06
N LEU A 85 3.43 11.06 16.37
CA LEU A 85 2.74 11.96 17.28
C LEU A 85 3.21 11.81 18.73
N HIS A 86 3.76 10.65 19.08
CA HIS A 86 4.22 10.32 20.43
C HIS A 86 5.72 10.48 20.60
N LEU A 87 6.49 10.37 19.51
CA LEU A 87 7.96 10.41 19.52
C LEU A 87 8.45 11.42 18.49
N ARG A 88 8.57 12.68 18.91
CA ARG A 88 8.80 13.83 18.02
C ARG A 88 10.00 13.69 17.07
N LYS A 89 11.01 12.91 17.46
CA LYS A 89 12.23 12.71 16.66
C LYS A 89 12.13 11.49 15.71
N GLU A 90 11.09 10.68 15.85
CA GLU A 90 10.92 9.47 15.05
C GLU A 90 10.17 9.76 13.77
N LEU A 91 10.80 9.43 12.66
CA LEU A 91 10.17 9.39 11.35
C LEU A 91 9.64 7.98 11.11
N CYS A 92 8.34 7.86 10.91
CA CYS A 92 7.67 6.60 10.61
C CYS A 92 7.36 6.52 9.13
N GLY A 93 7.33 5.31 8.60
CA GLY A 93 6.92 5.01 7.23
C GLY A 93 5.75 4.03 7.22
N ASN A 94 4.87 4.17 6.26
CA ASN A 94 3.79 3.23 6.00
C ASN A 94 3.72 2.91 4.51
N VAL A 95 3.56 1.64 4.19
CA VAL A 95 3.26 1.22 2.81
C VAL A 95 1.75 1.29 2.65
N ASP A 96 1.25 2.42 2.14
CA ASP A 96 -0.19 2.68 2.00
C ASP A 96 -0.86 1.67 1.06
N THR A 97 -0.26 1.48 -0.11
CA THR A 97 -0.67 0.46 -1.08
C THR A 97 0.54 -0.25 -1.66
N PHE A 98 0.38 -1.55 -1.91
CA PHE A 98 1.39 -2.39 -2.56
C PHE A 98 0.70 -3.47 -3.38
N TYR A 99 1.03 -3.52 -4.65
CA TYR A 99 0.54 -4.58 -5.53
C TYR A 99 1.58 -4.98 -6.57
N VAL A 100 1.63 -6.27 -6.87
CA VAL A 100 2.37 -6.84 -8.00
C VAL A 100 1.48 -7.87 -8.68
N ARG A 101 1.28 -7.73 -9.98
CA ARG A 101 0.49 -8.67 -10.77
C ARG A 101 0.96 -10.11 -10.57
N PRO A 102 0.05 -11.09 -10.52
CA PRO A 102 0.37 -12.48 -10.23
C PRO A 102 1.51 -13.05 -11.08
N ALA A 103 1.54 -12.74 -12.37
CA ALA A 103 2.58 -13.19 -13.30
C ALA A 103 4.00 -12.69 -12.97
N HIS A 104 4.12 -11.66 -12.14
CA HIS A 104 5.40 -10.99 -11.82
C HIS A 104 5.77 -11.05 -10.34
N ARG A 105 5.05 -11.84 -9.52
CA ARG A 105 5.25 -11.94 -8.05
C ARG A 105 6.61 -12.50 -7.64
N GLN A 106 7.32 -13.19 -8.52
CA GLN A 106 8.73 -13.57 -8.31
C GLN A 106 9.63 -12.35 -8.08
N SER A 107 9.23 -11.15 -8.52
CA SER A 107 9.94 -9.89 -8.29
C SER A 107 9.63 -9.23 -6.93
N MET A 108 8.59 -9.68 -6.22
CA MET A 108 8.17 -9.10 -4.93
C MET A 108 9.30 -9.00 -3.89
N PRO A 109 10.11 -10.05 -3.65
CA PRO A 109 11.15 -9.95 -2.62
C PRO A 109 12.15 -8.83 -2.89
N ARG A 110 12.54 -8.66 -4.16
CA ARG A 110 13.44 -7.58 -4.58
C ARG A 110 12.76 -6.22 -4.48
N PHE A 111 11.50 -6.12 -4.86
CA PHE A 111 10.74 -4.88 -4.78
C PHE A 111 10.57 -4.43 -3.32
N MET A 112 10.21 -5.36 -2.42
CA MET A 112 10.13 -5.10 -0.98
C MET A 112 11.46 -4.62 -0.40
N SER A 113 12.59 -5.25 -0.79
CA SER A 113 13.91 -4.79 -0.37
C SER A 113 14.22 -3.37 -0.84
N SER A 114 13.78 -3.00 -2.04
CA SER A 114 13.94 -1.63 -2.54
C SER A 114 13.08 -0.63 -1.77
N ILE A 115 11.88 -1.02 -1.34
CA ILE A 115 11.01 -0.22 -0.47
C ILE A 115 11.66 0.01 0.90
N GLU A 116 12.18 -1.04 1.51
CA GLU A 116 12.87 -0.95 2.79
C GLU A 116 14.12 -0.06 2.70
N GLU A 117 14.87 -0.15 1.60
CA GLU A 117 16.03 0.70 1.37
C GLU A 117 15.65 2.16 1.18
N GLU A 118 14.56 2.44 0.46
CA GLU A 118 14.07 3.81 0.30
C GLU A 118 13.67 4.42 1.65
N PHE A 119 12.96 3.69 2.49
CA PHE A 119 12.63 4.13 3.83
C PHE A 119 13.89 4.38 4.69
N ARG A 120 14.87 3.49 4.61
CA ARG A 120 16.15 3.64 5.33
C ARG A 120 16.90 4.88 4.87
N THR A 121 16.95 5.13 3.55
CA THR A 121 17.60 6.32 2.97
C THR A 121 16.95 7.61 3.44
N ARG A 122 15.65 7.60 3.69
CA ARG A 122 14.90 8.73 4.24
C ARG A 122 15.03 8.89 5.76
N GLY A 123 15.72 7.99 6.45
CA GLY A 123 15.86 8.02 7.90
C GLY A 123 14.63 7.54 8.66
N VAL A 124 13.76 6.77 8.02
CA VAL A 124 12.60 6.14 8.67
C VAL A 124 13.10 5.08 9.65
N SER A 125 12.62 5.15 10.88
CA SER A 125 12.99 4.23 11.97
C SER A 125 12.03 3.05 12.12
N VAL A 126 10.78 3.22 11.76
CA VAL A 126 9.74 2.18 11.84
C VAL A 126 8.91 2.14 10.56
N VAL A 127 8.72 0.95 10.00
CA VAL A 127 7.94 0.75 8.77
C VAL A 127 6.71 -0.12 9.07
N GLY A 128 5.52 0.40 8.77
CA GLY A 128 4.25 -0.30 8.84
C GLY A 128 3.82 -0.85 7.48
N TRP A 129 3.19 -2.04 7.50
CA TRP A 129 2.53 -2.66 6.37
C TRP A 129 1.11 -3.05 6.78
N PRO A 130 0.07 -2.37 6.30
CA PRO A 130 -1.31 -2.79 6.54
C PRO A 130 -1.61 -4.05 5.73
N VAL A 131 -1.61 -5.19 6.38
CA VAL A 131 -1.79 -6.50 5.74
C VAL A 131 -2.81 -7.36 6.47
N THR A 132 -3.47 -8.23 5.72
CA THR A 132 -4.37 -9.22 6.28
C THR A 132 -3.57 -10.39 6.86
N ARG A 133 -3.82 -10.78 8.10
CA ARG A 133 -3.09 -11.87 8.82
C ARG A 133 -3.09 -13.22 8.10
N THR A 134 -4.07 -13.50 7.27
CA THR A 134 -4.19 -14.75 6.50
C THR A 134 -3.53 -14.69 5.12
N GLY A 135 -3.09 -13.50 4.70
CA GLY A 135 -2.55 -13.27 3.36
C GLY A 135 -1.12 -13.80 3.15
N LEU A 136 -0.76 -14.02 1.89
CA LEU A 136 0.60 -14.40 1.49
C LEU A 136 1.62 -13.34 1.93
N LEU A 137 1.29 -12.06 1.77
CA LEU A 137 2.17 -10.94 2.12
C LEU A 137 2.49 -10.94 3.61
N PHE A 138 1.53 -11.24 4.49
CA PHE A 138 1.76 -11.36 5.92
C PHE A 138 2.85 -12.40 6.23
N LYS A 139 2.74 -13.61 5.65
CA LYS A 139 3.74 -14.67 5.84
C LYS A 139 5.13 -14.30 5.32
N ILE A 140 5.19 -13.51 4.25
CA ILE A 140 6.46 -13.00 3.70
C ILE A 140 7.07 -12.00 4.68
N LEU A 141 6.29 -11.08 5.22
CA LEU A 141 6.74 -10.07 6.18
C LEU A 141 7.24 -10.71 7.48
N GLU A 142 6.52 -11.69 8.04
CA GLU A 142 6.99 -12.45 9.21
C GLU A 142 8.37 -13.08 8.96
N LYS A 143 8.57 -13.73 7.80
CA LYS A 143 9.86 -14.31 7.42
C LYS A 143 10.97 -13.28 7.24
N ARG A 144 10.63 -12.02 6.99
CA ARG A 144 11.56 -10.90 6.89
C ARG A 144 11.83 -10.23 8.25
N GLY A 145 11.23 -10.73 9.34
CA GLY A 145 11.44 -10.22 10.69
C GLY A 145 10.47 -9.10 11.10
N TYR A 146 9.41 -8.85 10.33
CA TYR A 146 8.34 -7.95 10.77
C TYR A 146 7.53 -8.59 11.89
N ILE A 147 7.12 -7.76 12.84
CA ILE A 147 6.33 -8.18 13.99
C ILE A 147 4.90 -7.68 13.79
N ALA A 148 3.93 -8.56 14.00
CA ALA A 148 2.52 -8.16 14.02
C ALA A 148 2.25 -7.49 15.38
N ASP A 149 2.11 -6.16 15.37
CA ASP A 149 1.98 -5.37 16.59
C ASP A 149 0.49 -5.15 16.91
N ASP A 150 -0.24 -4.43 16.06
CA ASP A 150 -1.63 -4.05 16.33
C ASP A 150 -2.66 -4.82 15.50
N VAL A 151 -3.88 -4.90 16.04
CA VAL A 151 -5.08 -5.34 15.31
C VAL A 151 -5.94 -4.12 15.05
N VAL A 152 -6.16 -3.79 13.79
CA VAL A 152 -7.17 -2.79 13.40
C VAL A 152 -8.54 -3.46 13.41
N MET A 153 -9.46 -2.94 14.23
CA MET A 153 -10.86 -3.33 14.22
C MET A 153 -11.67 -2.26 13.50
N GLU A 154 -12.44 -2.67 12.50
CA GLU A 154 -13.22 -1.76 11.65
C GLU A 154 -14.71 -1.91 11.94
N LEU A 155 -15.43 -0.78 11.98
CA LEU A 155 -16.88 -0.73 12.09
C LEU A 155 -17.44 0.25 11.07
N LYS A 156 -18.34 -0.23 10.22
CA LYS A 156 -18.99 0.61 9.21
C LYS A 156 -20.14 1.40 9.84
N LEU A 157 -19.88 2.64 10.22
CA LEU A 157 -20.81 3.48 10.96
C LEU A 157 -22.10 3.82 10.18
N LYS A 158 -22.07 3.76 8.85
CA LYS A 158 -23.25 4.05 8.01
C LYS A 158 -24.39 3.03 8.14
N ASP A 159 -24.06 1.81 8.56
CA ASP A 159 -24.99 0.69 8.66
C ASP A 159 -25.51 0.50 10.10
N LEU A 160 -25.05 1.34 11.03
CA LEU A 160 -25.59 1.33 12.39
C LEU A 160 -26.98 1.97 12.40
N PRO A 161 -27.99 1.35 13.06
CA PRO A 161 -29.24 2.02 13.32
C PRO A 161 -28.92 3.31 14.08
N LYS A 162 -29.49 4.44 13.61
CA LYS A 162 -29.42 5.69 14.39
C LYS A 162 -30.08 5.38 15.72
N GLY A 163 -29.28 5.39 16.79
CA GLY A 163 -29.80 5.14 18.15
C GLY A 163 -31.01 6.01 18.42
N GLU A 164 -32.05 5.37 18.98
CA GLU A 164 -33.20 6.05 19.53
C GLU A 164 -32.81 6.94 20.71
#